data_d49a8b67e666e2999a2988b409335d1d
#
_entry.id   d49a8b67e666e2999a2988b409335d1d
#
_cell.length_a   1.000
_cell.length_b   1.000
_cell.length_c   1.000
_cell.angle_alpha   90.00
_cell.angle_beta   90.00
_cell.angle_gamma   90.00
#
_symmetry.space_group_name_H-M   'P 1'
#
loop_
_entity.id
_entity.type
_entity.pdbx_description
1 polymer ?
#
loop_
_entity_poly.entity_id
_entity_poly.type
_entity_poly.pdbx_seq_one_letter_code
_entity_poly.pdbx_strand_id
1 'polypeptide(L)'
;MNSEILKIAIPSIVSNITVPLLGLIDVVIVGHMGNAAYIGAIAIGSMIFNVICWVFGFLRMGTSGMASQAYGKGDDKGVANILVRALLIGLGIGMLFVVMQPIVRWAAMAAMAPQADVLPYACTYFDICIWGVPAMLGLYGLNGFFIGVQNTKVPMMVSIFQNVVNIVCSLSFVYLLGMKVEGVALGTLVAQYSGFALSLWLLKRQYGEYVKKCSLEAVKAKDEMKRFFVVNGDIFVRTLFLVAVNFMFTATGAKQGAVVLAVNTLMYQFFTFFSYVMDGFAYAGEAVGGKYYGAGKEAMFRSKVRHLFGWGLLLCLLYTMFYIVCGGGIMQLLSDDAIVIAASATYMSWVWLIPFAGMAAFIWDGLYIGITASRGMLISSLVAAVVFFLVYLCLFPSWGNHALWLALLLFLFVRGTVQTLMWRKIIRSRGIA
;
A
#
# COMPACT_ATOMS: atom_id res chain seq x y z
N MET A 1 -7.91 -25.25 -7.72
CA MET A 1 -8.36 -24.29 -6.66
C MET A 1 -7.23 -23.37 -6.21
N ASN A 2 -6.05 -23.88 -5.90
CA ASN A 2 -4.87 -23.07 -5.53
C ASN A 2 -4.36 -22.21 -6.70
N SER A 3 -4.43 -22.73 -7.93
CA SER A 3 -3.95 -22.02 -9.14
C SER A 3 -4.61 -20.65 -9.34
N GLU A 4 -5.89 -20.47 -8.98
CA GLU A 4 -6.59 -19.19 -9.13
C GLU A 4 -6.08 -18.13 -8.13
N ILE A 5 -5.84 -18.54 -6.89
CA ILE A 5 -5.24 -17.67 -5.86
C ILE A 5 -3.83 -17.26 -6.26
N LEU A 6 -2.99 -18.22 -6.65
CA LEU A 6 -1.59 -17.96 -7.02
C LEU A 6 -1.46 -17.13 -8.30
N LYS A 7 -2.36 -17.29 -9.27
CA LYS A 7 -2.39 -16.46 -10.49
C LYS A 7 -2.62 -14.98 -10.21
N ILE A 8 -3.23 -14.65 -9.07
CA ILE A 8 -3.45 -13.27 -8.62
C ILE A 8 -2.35 -12.86 -7.66
N ALA A 9 -2.02 -13.70 -6.67
CA ALA A 9 -1.06 -13.36 -5.63
C ALA A 9 0.35 -13.14 -6.18
N ILE A 10 0.86 -14.04 -7.04
CA ILE A 10 2.25 -13.95 -7.53
C ILE A 10 2.52 -12.66 -8.32
N PRO A 11 1.72 -12.27 -9.33
CA PRO A 11 1.94 -11.00 -10.01
C PRO A 11 1.81 -9.80 -9.08
N SER A 12 0.91 -9.86 -8.09
CA SER A 12 0.74 -8.78 -7.11
C SER A 12 1.96 -8.65 -6.19
N ILE A 13 2.55 -9.76 -5.74
CA ILE A 13 3.79 -9.77 -4.98
C ILE A 13 4.93 -9.13 -5.78
N VAL A 14 5.09 -9.52 -7.03
CA VAL A 14 6.11 -8.95 -7.92
C VAL A 14 5.91 -7.44 -8.06
N SER A 15 4.66 -7.00 -8.27
CA SER A 15 4.33 -5.57 -8.34
C SER A 15 4.71 -4.83 -7.05
N ASN A 16 4.39 -5.39 -5.88
CA ASN A 16 4.67 -4.76 -4.58
C ASN A 16 6.17 -4.65 -4.29
N ILE A 17 6.95 -5.66 -4.66
CA ILE A 17 8.41 -5.67 -4.44
C ILE A 17 9.12 -4.65 -5.37
N THR A 18 8.57 -4.38 -6.55
CA THR A 18 9.19 -3.42 -7.49
C THR A 18 9.07 -1.97 -7.03
N VAL A 19 8.08 -1.62 -6.21
CA VAL A 19 7.87 -0.24 -5.74
C VAL A 19 9.04 0.32 -4.91
N PRO A 20 9.54 -0.38 -3.86
CA PRO A 20 10.67 0.14 -3.09
C PRO A 20 11.99 0.18 -3.86
N LEU A 21 12.15 -0.65 -4.90
CA LEU A 21 13.33 -0.62 -5.75
C LEU A 21 13.48 0.72 -6.48
N LEU A 22 12.36 1.34 -6.86
CA LEU A 22 12.34 2.65 -7.49
C LEU A 22 13.00 3.72 -6.59
N GLY A 23 12.54 3.82 -5.35
CA GLY A 23 13.10 4.78 -4.40
C GLY A 23 14.58 4.58 -4.11
N LEU A 24 15.04 3.32 -4.06
CA LEU A 24 16.45 3.00 -3.89
C LEU A 24 17.29 3.45 -5.08
N ILE A 25 16.80 3.26 -6.29
CA ILE A 25 17.52 3.68 -7.51
C ILE A 25 17.60 5.19 -7.61
N ASP A 26 16.53 5.91 -7.31
CA ASP A 26 16.53 7.36 -7.26
C ASP A 26 17.60 7.90 -6.28
N VAL A 27 17.68 7.30 -5.09
CA VAL A 27 18.74 7.65 -4.09
C VAL A 27 20.14 7.32 -4.60
N VAL A 28 20.34 6.17 -5.28
CA VAL A 28 21.63 5.80 -5.86
C VAL A 28 22.05 6.80 -6.94
N ILE A 29 21.15 7.16 -7.86
CA ILE A 29 21.41 8.14 -8.92
C ILE A 29 21.91 9.45 -8.31
N VAL A 30 21.22 9.95 -7.27
CA VAL A 30 21.54 11.23 -6.64
C VAL A 30 22.76 11.14 -5.72
N GLY A 31 22.97 9.97 -5.10
CA GLY A 31 24.14 9.73 -4.25
C GLY A 31 25.47 9.94 -4.98
N HIS A 32 25.50 9.73 -6.29
CA HIS A 32 26.69 9.97 -7.16
C HIS A 32 26.83 11.41 -7.67
N MET A 33 25.90 12.31 -7.31
CA MET A 33 25.95 13.71 -7.76
C MET A 33 26.80 14.61 -6.84
N GLY A 34 27.38 14.07 -5.77
CA GLY A 34 28.36 14.76 -4.91
C GLY A 34 27.80 15.89 -4.03
N ASN A 35 26.47 15.97 -3.83
CA ASN A 35 25.84 16.98 -2.96
C ASN A 35 24.79 16.36 -2.06
N ALA A 36 25.04 16.38 -0.74
CA ALA A 36 24.12 15.83 0.27
C ALA A 36 22.74 16.51 0.28
N ALA A 37 22.66 17.80 -0.11
CA ALA A 37 21.38 18.52 -0.16
C ALA A 37 20.42 17.92 -1.22
N TYR A 38 20.93 17.36 -2.31
CA TYR A 38 20.10 16.68 -3.33
C TYR A 38 19.48 15.38 -2.79
N ILE A 39 20.28 14.60 -2.05
CA ILE A 39 19.80 13.37 -1.40
C ILE A 39 18.70 13.72 -0.39
N GLY A 40 18.93 14.73 0.45
CA GLY A 40 17.95 15.21 1.41
C GLY A 40 16.65 15.69 0.74
N ALA A 41 16.74 16.42 -0.36
CA ALA A 41 15.59 16.93 -1.09
C ALA A 41 14.73 15.82 -1.67
N ILE A 42 15.33 14.79 -2.28
CA ILE A 42 14.60 13.65 -2.85
C ILE A 42 14.01 12.78 -1.72
N ALA A 43 14.74 12.58 -0.63
CA ALA A 43 14.22 11.84 0.52
C ALA A 43 12.94 12.50 1.09
N ILE A 44 12.97 13.83 1.28
CA ILE A 44 11.81 14.60 1.76
C ILE A 44 10.66 14.53 0.74
N GLY A 45 10.95 14.79 -0.54
CA GLY A 45 9.95 14.74 -1.60
C GLY A 45 9.30 13.36 -1.71
N SER A 46 10.10 12.31 -1.76
CA SER A 46 9.60 10.93 -1.82
C SER A 46 8.75 10.57 -0.59
N MET A 47 9.12 11.03 0.60
CA MET A 47 8.34 10.80 1.81
C MET A 47 6.95 11.47 1.72
N ILE A 48 6.88 12.70 1.23
CA ILE A 48 5.60 13.41 1.03
C ILE A 48 4.71 12.64 0.06
N PHE A 49 5.23 12.23 -1.11
CA PHE A 49 4.44 11.50 -2.09
C PHE A 49 4.07 10.09 -1.62
N ASN A 50 4.91 9.41 -0.84
CA ASN A 50 4.57 8.12 -0.22
C ASN A 50 3.38 8.24 0.74
N VAL A 51 3.31 9.31 1.53
CA VAL A 51 2.15 9.57 2.39
C VAL A 51 0.89 9.79 1.55
N ILE A 52 0.98 10.58 0.47
CA ILE A 52 -0.14 10.77 -0.47
C ILE A 52 -0.56 9.42 -1.08
N CYS A 53 0.39 8.61 -1.54
CA CYS A 53 0.13 7.28 -2.09
C CYS A 53 -0.62 6.38 -1.09
N TRP A 54 -0.17 6.33 0.15
CA TRP A 54 -0.79 5.51 1.20
C TRP A 54 -2.20 5.96 1.52
N VAL A 55 -2.37 7.27 1.71
CA VAL A 55 -3.66 7.86 2.07
C VAL A 55 -4.69 7.62 0.96
N PHE A 56 -4.31 7.77 -0.30
CA PHE A 56 -5.22 7.58 -1.44
C PHE A 56 -5.30 6.14 -1.97
N GLY A 57 -4.58 5.20 -1.37
CA GLY A 57 -4.68 3.76 -1.69
C GLY A 57 -6.08 3.18 -1.56
N PHE A 58 -6.98 3.84 -0.81
CA PHE A 58 -8.39 3.47 -0.72
C PHE A 58 -9.08 3.41 -2.08
N LEU A 59 -8.69 4.27 -3.03
CA LEU A 59 -9.29 4.33 -4.36
C LEU A 59 -9.09 3.01 -5.11
N ARG A 60 -7.91 2.39 -5.00
CA ARG A 60 -7.64 1.05 -5.55
C ARG A 60 -8.47 -0.01 -4.83
N MET A 61 -8.45 -0.01 -3.49
CA MET A 61 -9.11 -1.03 -2.67
C MET A 61 -10.62 -1.02 -2.84
N GLY A 62 -11.25 0.15 -2.76
CA GLY A 62 -12.70 0.29 -2.94
C GLY A 62 -13.14 -0.10 -4.36
N THR A 63 -12.35 0.27 -5.37
CA THR A 63 -12.63 -0.09 -6.76
C THR A 63 -12.51 -1.60 -6.99
N SER A 64 -11.45 -2.25 -6.47
CA SER A 64 -11.26 -3.70 -6.63
C SER A 64 -12.36 -4.52 -5.98
N GLY A 65 -12.78 -4.15 -4.77
CA GLY A 65 -13.87 -4.84 -4.06
C GLY A 65 -15.21 -4.74 -4.79
N MET A 66 -15.59 -3.54 -5.24
CA MET A 66 -16.85 -3.35 -5.98
C MET A 66 -16.79 -4.01 -7.36
N ALA A 67 -15.69 -3.86 -8.10
CA ALA A 67 -15.52 -4.43 -9.43
C ALA A 67 -15.51 -5.97 -9.39
N SER A 68 -14.87 -6.59 -8.39
CA SER A 68 -14.85 -8.05 -8.27
C SER A 68 -16.24 -8.64 -7.99
N GLN A 69 -17.09 -7.95 -7.24
CA GLN A 69 -18.47 -8.36 -7.02
C GLN A 69 -19.32 -8.24 -8.28
N ALA A 70 -19.23 -7.11 -8.99
CA ALA A 70 -19.94 -6.91 -10.24
C ALA A 70 -19.49 -7.94 -11.30
N TYR A 71 -18.18 -8.21 -11.38
CA TYR A 71 -17.62 -9.25 -12.24
C TYR A 71 -18.15 -10.65 -11.89
N GLY A 72 -18.22 -10.97 -10.60
CA GLY A 72 -18.79 -12.23 -10.12
C GLY A 72 -20.27 -12.42 -10.47
N LYS A 73 -21.06 -11.34 -10.49
CA LYS A 73 -22.46 -11.33 -10.90
C LYS A 73 -22.64 -11.43 -12.43
N GLY A 74 -21.59 -11.26 -13.22
CA GLY A 74 -21.69 -11.10 -14.66
C GLY A 74 -22.26 -9.74 -15.10
N ASP A 75 -22.22 -8.73 -14.22
CA ASP A 75 -22.70 -7.38 -14.48
C ASP A 75 -21.61 -6.53 -15.14
N ASP A 76 -21.44 -6.72 -16.44
CA ASP A 76 -20.44 -5.99 -17.23
C ASP A 76 -20.64 -4.47 -17.20
N LYS A 77 -21.93 -4.02 -17.17
CA LYS A 77 -22.25 -2.60 -17.07
C LYS A 77 -21.83 -2.02 -15.72
N GLY A 78 -22.11 -2.76 -14.64
CA GLY A 78 -21.67 -2.39 -13.31
C GLY A 78 -20.15 -2.28 -13.21
N VAL A 79 -19.41 -3.25 -13.77
CA VAL A 79 -17.94 -3.22 -13.83
C VAL A 79 -17.42 -1.96 -14.56
N ALA A 80 -18.01 -1.64 -15.73
CA ALA A 80 -17.65 -0.45 -16.51
C ALA A 80 -17.93 0.85 -15.75
N ASN A 81 -19.11 0.95 -15.13
CA ASN A 81 -19.50 2.14 -14.35
C ASN A 81 -18.60 2.37 -13.13
N ILE A 82 -18.19 1.31 -12.43
CA ILE A 82 -17.26 1.39 -11.30
C ILE A 82 -15.90 1.92 -11.77
N LEU A 83 -15.37 1.42 -12.89
CA LEU A 83 -14.12 1.88 -13.48
C LEU A 83 -14.16 3.37 -13.81
N VAL A 84 -15.19 3.79 -14.57
CA VAL A 84 -15.30 5.19 -15.02
C VAL A 84 -15.48 6.12 -13.82
N ARG A 85 -16.27 5.71 -12.81
CA ARG A 85 -16.43 6.46 -11.56
C ARG A 85 -15.11 6.62 -10.83
N ALA A 86 -14.35 5.54 -10.68
CA ALA A 86 -13.03 5.57 -10.02
C ALA A 86 -12.04 6.48 -10.77
N LEU A 87 -12.02 6.43 -12.10
CA LEU A 87 -11.18 7.30 -12.92
C LEU A 87 -11.57 8.77 -12.78
N LEU A 88 -12.86 9.09 -12.87
CA LEU A 88 -13.33 10.47 -12.74
C LEU A 88 -13.00 11.06 -11.38
N ILE A 89 -13.20 10.29 -10.31
CA ILE A 89 -12.90 10.73 -8.95
C ILE A 89 -11.38 10.84 -8.75
N GLY A 90 -10.61 9.82 -9.18
CA GLY A 90 -9.15 9.82 -9.04
C GLY A 90 -8.49 10.98 -9.78
N LEU A 91 -8.85 11.17 -11.06
CA LEU A 91 -8.36 12.30 -11.87
C LEU A 91 -8.82 13.64 -11.30
N GLY A 92 -10.07 13.74 -10.84
CA GLY A 92 -10.60 14.96 -10.23
C GLY A 92 -9.85 15.35 -8.95
N ILE A 93 -9.60 14.39 -8.05
CA ILE A 93 -8.79 14.61 -6.85
C ILE A 93 -7.35 14.98 -7.24
N GLY A 94 -6.76 14.28 -8.22
CA GLY A 94 -5.41 14.57 -8.70
C GLY A 94 -5.29 15.99 -9.26
N MET A 95 -6.25 16.43 -10.06
CA MET A 95 -6.30 17.81 -10.56
C MET A 95 -6.50 18.83 -9.42
N LEU A 96 -7.27 18.51 -8.41
CA LEU A 96 -7.43 19.36 -7.22
C LEU A 96 -6.08 19.55 -6.51
N PHE A 97 -5.25 18.49 -6.39
CA PHE A 97 -3.89 18.60 -5.83
C PHE A 97 -3.02 19.56 -6.65
N VAL A 98 -3.09 19.49 -7.98
CA VAL A 98 -2.34 20.39 -8.88
C VAL A 98 -2.80 21.85 -8.69
N VAL A 99 -4.12 22.10 -8.65
CA VAL A 99 -4.66 23.45 -8.42
C VAL A 99 -4.27 23.99 -7.04
N MET A 100 -4.27 23.13 -6.04
CA MET A 100 -3.91 23.48 -4.66
C MET A 100 -2.39 23.38 -4.39
N GLN A 101 -1.56 23.19 -5.42
CA GLN A 101 -0.11 23.02 -5.30
C GLN A 101 0.57 23.98 -4.33
N PRO A 102 0.33 25.32 -4.37
CA PRO A 102 1.01 26.26 -3.47
C PRO A 102 0.69 25.99 -1.99
N ILE A 103 -0.57 25.66 -1.69
CA ILE A 103 -1.03 25.38 -0.32
C ILE A 103 -0.46 24.06 0.18
N VAL A 104 -0.54 23.01 -0.65
CA VAL A 104 -0.01 21.67 -0.32
C VAL A 104 1.50 21.72 -0.13
N ARG A 105 2.23 22.45 -1.00
CA ARG A 105 3.68 22.66 -0.87
C ARG A 105 4.01 23.34 0.45
N TRP A 106 3.33 24.46 0.77
CA TRP A 106 3.56 25.17 2.01
C TRP A 106 3.34 24.26 3.23
N ALA A 107 2.22 23.56 3.28
CA ALA A 107 1.91 22.65 4.39
C ALA A 107 2.92 21.50 4.51
N ALA A 108 3.32 20.90 3.38
CA ALA A 108 4.29 19.80 3.33
C ALA A 108 5.67 20.26 3.82
N MET A 109 6.17 21.40 3.32
CA MET A 109 7.47 21.93 3.74
C MET A 109 7.46 22.40 5.20
N ALA A 110 6.36 22.98 5.68
CA ALA A 110 6.21 23.34 7.09
C ALA A 110 6.21 22.11 8.01
N ALA A 111 5.58 21.01 7.58
CA ALA A 111 5.56 19.76 8.33
C ALA A 111 6.92 19.04 8.35
N MET A 112 7.65 19.07 7.22
CA MET A 112 8.94 18.39 7.08
C MET A 112 10.11 19.21 7.63
N ALA A 113 9.95 20.55 7.73
CA ALA A 113 10.95 21.50 8.22
C ALA A 113 12.38 21.22 7.70
N PRO A 114 12.60 21.19 6.37
CA PRO A 114 13.91 20.92 5.78
C PRO A 114 14.92 22.00 6.14
N GLN A 115 16.21 21.66 6.17
CA GLN A 115 17.28 22.63 6.32
C GLN A 115 17.28 23.65 5.17
N ALA A 116 17.83 24.82 5.41
CA ALA A 116 17.76 25.96 4.48
C ALA A 116 18.42 25.68 3.12
N ASP A 117 19.46 24.85 3.09
CA ASP A 117 20.18 24.41 1.87
C ASP A 117 19.42 23.32 1.10
N VAL A 118 18.59 22.53 1.76
CA VAL A 118 17.76 21.45 1.16
C VAL A 118 16.44 22.00 0.62
N LEU A 119 15.86 23.00 1.29
CA LEU A 119 14.51 23.53 1.00
C LEU A 119 14.28 23.89 -0.49
N PRO A 120 15.17 24.62 -1.20
CA PRO A 120 14.94 24.97 -2.60
C PRO A 120 14.80 23.75 -3.50
N TYR A 121 15.65 22.74 -3.30
CA TYR A 121 15.63 21.51 -4.08
C TYR A 121 14.43 20.63 -3.75
N ALA A 122 14.00 20.56 -2.48
CA ALA A 122 12.80 19.87 -2.08
C ALA A 122 11.55 20.50 -2.68
N CYS A 123 11.47 21.84 -2.73
CA CYS A 123 10.39 22.55 -3.40
C CYS A 123 10.38 22.25 -4.91
N THR A 124 11.53 22.29 -5.58
CA THR A 124 11.63 21.97 -7.01
C THR A 124 11.17 20.54 -7.30
N TYR A 125 11.63 19.56 -6.50
CA TYR A 125 11.19 18.17 -6.64
C TYR A 125 9.67 18.04 -6.47
N PHE A 126 9.13 18.67 -5.43
CA PHE A 126 7.69 18.67 -5.16
C PHE A 126 6.89 19.30 -6.31
N ASP A 127 7.32 20.47 -6.80
CA ASP A 127 6.63 21.23 -7.84
C ASP A 127 6.55 20.48 -9.17
N ILE A 128 7.51 19.62 -9.46
CA ILE A 128 7.49 18.76 -10.65
C ILE A 128 6.63 17.51 -10.39
N CYS A 129 6.86 16.82 -9.28
CA CYS A 129 6.19 15.55 -9.03
C CYS A 129 4.69 15.67 -8.75
N ILE A 130 4.21 16.84 -8.26
CA ILE A 130 2.77 17.06 -7.99
C ILE A 130 1.92 16.91 -9.28
N TRP A 131 2.46 17.25 -10.43
CA TRP A 131 1.82 17.06 -11.74
C TRP A 131 1.60 15.57 -12.09
N GLY A 132 2.29 14.67 -11.44
CA GLY A 132 2.11 13.22 -11.59
C GLY A 132 0.95 12.65 -10.78
N VAL A 133 0.42 13.39 -9.78
CA VAL A 133 -0.65 12.89 -8.90
C VAL A 133 -1.92 12.51 -9.68
N PRO A 134 -2.39 13.24 -10.70
CA PRO A 134 -3.53 12.80 -11.51
C PRO A 134 -3.31 11.43 -12.16
N ALA A 135 -2.14 11.20 -12.77
CA ALA A 135 -1.81 9.92 -13.38
C ALA A 135 -1.72 8.80 -12.34
N MET A 136 -1.13 9.06 -11.18
CA MET A 136 -1.01 8.13 -10.06
C MET A 136 -2.38 7.71 -9.51
N LEU A 137 -3.28 8.66 -9.26
CA LEU A 137 -4.63 8.35 -8.77
C LEU A 137 -5.50 7.69 -9.84
N GLY A 138 -5.32 8.05 -11.11
CA GLY A 138 -5.92 7.34 -12.24
C GLY A 138 -5.46 5.88 -12.30
N LEU A 139 -4.16 5.62 -12.09
CA LEU A 139 -3.61 4.26 -12.00
C LEU A 139 -4.21 3.46 -10.84
N TYR A 140 -4.50 4.08 -9.70
CA TYR A 140 -5.17 3.39 -8.60
C TYR A 140 -6.56 2.88 -9.00
N GLY A 141 -7.35 3.70 -9.71
CA GLY A 141 -8.63 3.28 -10.26
C GLY A 141 -8.50 2.11 -11.25
N LEU A 142 -7.53 2.21 -12.19
CA LEU A 142 -7.25 1.17 -13.17
C LEU A 142 -6.75 -0.13 -12.51
N ASN A 143 -5.82 -0.06 -11.58
CA ASN A 143 -5.30 -1.21 -10.87
C ASN A 143 -6.41 -1.89 -10.06
N GLY A 144 -7.27 -1.12 -9.38
CA GLY A 144 -8.45 -1.64 -8.71
C GLY A 144 -9.38 -2.40 -9.65
N PHE A 145 -9.66 -1.84 -10.84
CA PHE A 145 -10.43 -2.52 -11.86
C PHE A 145 -9.77 -3.84 -12.31
N PHE A 146 -8.49 -3.83 -12.68
CA PHE A 146 -7.81 -5.03 -13.16
C PHE A 146 -7.76 -6.14 -12.10
N ILE A 147 -7.52 -5.79 -10.83
CA ILE A 147 -7.60 -6.75 -9.71
C ILE A 147 -9.02 -7.31 -9.62
N GLY A 148 -10.04 -6.45 -9.69
CA GLY A 148 -11.45 -6.84 -9.62
C GLY A 148 -11.86 -7.81 -10.72
N VAL A 149 -11.39 -7.62 -11.95
CA VAL A 149 -11.65 -8.54 -13.09
C VAL A 149 -10.66 -9.72 -13.15
N GLN A 150 -9.95 -10.01 -12.07
CA GLN A 150 -9.03 -11.16 -11.90
C GLN A 150 -7.75 -11.08 -12.76
N ASN A 151 -7.34 -9.92 -13.23
CA ASN A 151 -6.17 -9.75 -14.09
C ASN A 151 -5.08 -8.89 -13.43
N THR A 152 -4.33 -9.48 -12.51
CA THR A 152 -3.21 -8.81 -11.82
C THR A 152 -1.92 -8.77 -12.64
N LYS A 153 -1.89 -9.43 -13.80
CA LYS A 153 -0.72 -9.35 -14.71
C LYS A 153 -0.57 -7.96 -15.31
N VAL A 154 -1.68 -7.27 -15.60
CA VAL A 154 -1.63 -5.91 -16.15
C VAL A 154 -1.02 -4.92 -15.15
N PRO A 155 -1.48 -4.80 -13.89
CA PRO A 155 -0.81 -3.98 -12.88
C PRO A 155 0.68 -4.30 -12.71
N MET A 156 1.06 -5.58 -12.70
CA MET A 156 2.45 -6.01 -12.62
C MET A 156 3.27 -5.50 -13.82
N MET A 157 2.79 -5.70 -15.03
CA MET A 157 3.47 -5.22 -16.26
C MET A 157 3.62 -3.71 -16.26
N VAL A 158 2.58 -2.98 -15.87
CA VAL A 158 2.60 -1.51 -15.79
C VAL A 158 3.60 -1.05 -14.74
N SER A 159 3.64 -1.68 -13.57
CA SER A 159 4.59 -1.34 -12.49
C SER A 159 6.04 -1.56 -12.93
N ILE A 160 6.35 -2.72 -13.54
CA ILE A 160 7.70 -2.99 -14.08
C ILE A 160 8.06 -1.97 -15.17
N PHE A 161 7.15 -1.69 -16.08
CA PHE A 161 7.36 -0.71 -17.16
C PHE A 161 7.64 0.69 -16.60
N GLN A 162 6.86 1.14 -15.61
CA GLN A 162 7.08 2.42 -14.94
C GLN A 162 8.48 2.50 -14.31
N ASN A 163 8.92 1.43 -13.64
CA ASN A 163 10.24 1.39 -13.02
C ASN A 163 11.36 1.49 -14.07
N VAL A 164 11.23 0.74 -15.18
CA VAL A 164 12.20 0.82 -16.28
C VAL A 164 12.24 2.22 -16.89
N VAL A 165 11.08 2.82 -17.18
CA VAL A 165 10.99 4.18 -17.72
C VAL A 165 11.59 5.20 -16.75
N ASN A 166 11.27 5.10 -15.46
CA ASN A 166 11.84 6.00 -14.44
C ASN A 166 13.36 5.91 -14.44
N ILE A 167 13.94 4.71 -14.37
CA ILE A 167 15.40 4.52 -14.35
C ILE A 167 16.05 5.12 -15.60
N VAL A 168 15.52 4.77 -16.77
CA VAL A 168 16.08 5.24 -18.06
C VAL A 168 15.98 6.76 -18.17
N CYS A 169 14.83 7.34 -17.85
CA CYS A 169 14.62 8.78 -17.92
C CYS A 169 15.45 9.54 -16.88
N SER A 170 15.46 9.09 -15.62
CA SER A 170 16.24 9.72 -14.55
C SER A 170 17.74 9.71 -14.88
N LEU A 171 18.29 8.57 -15.32
CA LEU A 171 19.68 8.47 -15.74
C LEU A 171 19.98 9.39 -16.95
N SER A 172 19.08 9.40 -17.94
CA SER A 172 19.25 10.24 -19.12
C SER A 172 19.21 11.73 -18.78
N PHE A 173 18.26 12.17 -17.97
CA PHE A 173 18.13 13.57 -17.58
C PHE A 173 19.30 14.03 -16.71
N VAL A 174 19.75 13.19 -15.79
CA VAL A 174 20.85 13.53 -14.88
C VAL A 174 22.20 13.50 -15.62
N TYR A 175 22.53 12.40 -16.30
CA TYR A 175 23.89 12.23 -16.86
C TYR A 175 24.06 12.76 -18.28
N LEU A 176 23.01 12.75 -19.13
CA LEU A 176 23.13 13.27 -20.50
C LEU A 176 22.75 14.74 -20.59
N LEU A 177 21.74 15.19 -19.84
CA LEU A 177 21.29 16.59 -19.89
C LEU A 177 21.84 17.43 -18.74
N GLY A 178 22.61 16.86 -17.81
CA GLY A 178 23.22 17.57 -16.69
C GLY A 178 22.23 18.13 -15.67
N MET A 179 20.97 17.62 -15.68
CA MET A 179 19.96 18.00 -14.70
C MET A 179 20.32 17.43 -13.33
N LYS A 180 19.85 18.10 -12.29
CA LYS A 180 20.06 17.68 -10.89
C LYS A 180 18.81 16.99 -10.35
N VAL A 181 18.29 17.52 -9.26
CA VAL A 181 17.04 17.03 -8.62
C VAL A 181 15.86 17.06 -9.60
N GLU A 182 15.84 18.07 -10.48
CA GLU A 182 14.84 18.23 -11.53
C GLU A 182 14.81 17.02 -12.49
N GLY A 183 15.98 16.47 -12.83
CA GLY A 183 16.06 15.32 -13.73
C GLY A 183 15.43 14.07 -13.15
N VAL A 184 15.63 13.79 -11.87
CA VAL A 184 15.00 12.66 -11.16
C VAL A 184 13.49 12.88 -11.03
N ALA A 185 13.07 14.10 -10.67
CA ALA A 185 11.64 14.44 -10.56
C ALA A 185 10.92 14.30 -11.91
N LEU A 186 11.52 14.77 -13.00
CA LEU A 186 10.98 14.60 -14.36
C LEU A 186 10.95 13.14 -14.78
N GLY A 187 11.97 12.35 -14.45
CA GLY A 187 11.99 10.91 -14.69
C GLY A 187 10.81 10.21 -14.03
N THR A 188 10.52 10.55 -12.78
CA THR A 188 9.36 10.05 -12.05
C THR A 188 8.05 10.50 -12.69
N LEU A 189 7.93 11.76 -13.09
CA LEU A 189 6.75 12.30 -13.77
C LEU A 189 6.47 11.57 -15.09
N VAL A 190 7.49 11.41 -15.92
CA VAL A 190 7.39 10.69 -17.21
C VAL A 190 6.98 9.23 -16.98
N ALA A 191 7.57 8.57 -15.98
CA ALA A 191 7.22 7.20 -15.64
C ALA A 191 5.76 7.06 -15.21
N GLN A 192 5.22 7.98 -14.43
CA GLN A 192 3.81 7.95 -13.99
C GLN A 192 2.86 8.10 -15.17
N TYR A 193 3.07 9.07 -16.06
CA TYR A 193 2.21 9.25 -17.23
C TYR A 193 2.37 8.15 -18.27
N SER A 194 3.58 7.64 -18.48
CA SER A 194 3.79 6.51 -19.40
C SER A 194 3.12 5.23 -18.90
N GLY A 195 3.18 4.95 -17.60
CA GLY A 195 2.46 3.84 -16.98
C GLY A 195 0.94 4.01 -17.06
N PHE A 196 0.43 5.23 -16.83
CA PHE A 196 -0.99 5.53 -16.99
C PHE A 196 -1.45 5.34 -18.44
N ALA A 197 -0.68 5.84 -19.42
CA ALA A 197 -0.97 5.66 -20.84
C ALA A 197 -0.93 4.19 -21.25
N LEU A 198 0.07 3.42 -20.82
CA LEU A 198 0.15 1.98 -21.05
C LEU A 198 -1.05 1.25 -20.46
N SER A 199 -1.44 1.60 -19.24
CA SER A 199 -2.59 1.00 -18.56
C SER A 199 -3.91 1.26 -19.29
N LEU A 200 -4.10 2.50 -19.79
CA LEU A 200 -5.26 2.86 -20.62
C LEU A 200 -5.24 2.13 -21.99
N TRP A 201 -4.09 1.99 -22.60
CA TRP A 201 -3.94 1.25 -23.85
C TRP A 201 -4.30 -0.23 -23.67
N LEU A 202 -3.78 -0.87 -22.60
CA LEU A 202 -4.11 -2.25 -22.26
C LEU A 202 -5.60 -2.42 -21.92
N LEU A 203 -6.19 -1.45 -21.20
CA LEU A 203 -7.63 -1.40 -20.95
C LEU A 203 -8.43 -1.41 -22.26
N LYS A 204 -8.09 -0.48 -23.17
CA LYS A 204 -8.78 -0.38 -24.47
C LYS A 204 -8.62 -1.66 -25.27
N ARG A 205 -7.44 -2.26 -25.30
CA ARG A 205 -7.14 -3.46 -26.08
C ARG A 205 -7.83 -4.71 -25.53
N GLN A 206 -7.83 -4.91 -24.23
CA GLN A 206 -8.32 -6.15 -23.59
C GLN A 206 -9.77 -6.05 -23.10
N TYR A 207 -10.22 -4.85 -22.75
CA TYR A 207 -11.50 -4.60 -22.07
C TYR A 207 -12.32 -3.49 -22.74
N GLY A 208 -12.02 -3.13 -24.00
CA GLY A 208 -12.71 -2.06 -24.72
C GLY A 208 -14.22 -2.28 -24.80
N GLU A 209 -14.66 -3.53 -24.94
CA GLU A 209 -16.09 -3.88 -24.97
C GLU A 209 -16.80 -3.63 -23.63
N TYR A 210 -16.08 -3.78 -22.48
CA TYR A 210 -16.61 -3.40 -21.17
C TYR A 210 -16.83 -1.89 -21.10
N VAL A 211 -15.84 -1.11 -21.51
CA VAL A 211 -15.90 0.36 -21.42
C VAL A 211 -17.04 0.93 -22.27
N LYS A 212 -17.33 0.33 -23.44
CA LYS A 212 -18.46 0.72 -24.29
C LYS A 212 -19.84 0.52 -23.63
N LYS A 213 -19.94 -0.38 -22.64
CA LYS A 213 -21.19 -0.64 -21.91
C LYS A 213 -21.46 0.38 -20.80
N CYS A 214 -20.54 1.33 -20.57
CA CYS A 214 -20.69 2.37 -19.54
C CYS A 214 -21.89 3.28 -19.83
N SER A 215 -22.63 3.60 -18.76
CA SER A 215 -23.70 4.60 -18.79
C SER A 215 -23.32 5.77 -17.87
N LEU A 216 -23.17 6.98 -18.43
CA LEU A 216 -22.86 8.18 -17.65
C LEU A 216 -23.93 8.50 -16.59
N GLU A 217 -25.18 8.18 -16.86
CA GLU A 217 -26.27 8.34 -15.89
C GLU A 217 -26.06 7.41 -14.69
N ALA A 218 -25.73 6.13 -14.94
CA ALA A 218 -25.45 5.16 -13.88
C ALA A 218 -24.15 5.48 -13.12
N VAL A 219 -23.14 6.05 -13.77
CA VAL A 219 -21.92 6.54 -13.10
C VAL A 219 -22.23 7.62 -12.08
N LYS A 220 -23.16 8.55 -12.45
CA LYS A 220 -23.57 9.69 -11.59
C LYS A 220 -24.73 9.34 -10.66
N ALA A 221 -25.29 8.12 -10.71
CA ALA A 221 -26.40 7.71 -9.87
C ALA A 221 -26.08 7.94 -8.38
N LYS A 222 -26.96 8.68 -7.70
CA LYS A 222 -26.72 9.17 -6.33
C LYS A 222 -26.45 8.05 -5.33
N ASP A 223 -27.17 6.95 -5.40
CA ASP A 223 -27.02 5.81 -4.49
C ASP A 223 -25.68 5.09 -4.70
N GLU A 224 -25.28 4.91 -5.96
CA GLU A 224 -23.99 4.30 -6.30
C GLU A 224 -22.80 5.19 -5.93
N MET A 225 -22.94 6.51 -6.11
CA MET A 225 -21.94 7.47 -5.63
C MET A 225 -21.85 7.46 -4.11
N LYS A 226 -22.97 7.45 -3.40
CA LYS A 226 -23.00 7.34 -1.94
C LYS A 226 -22.32 6.07 -1.47
N ARG A 227 -22.64 4.92 -2.09
CA ARG A 227 -21.99 3.64 -1.77
C ARG A 227 -20.48 3.71 -2.01
N PHE A 228 -20.05 4.29 -3.13
CA PHE A 228 -18.64 4.46 -3.45
C PHE A 228 -17.92 5.28 -2.38
N PHE A 229 -18.47 6.44 -1.98
CA PHE A 229 -17.86 7.30 -0.97
C PHE A 229 -17.89 6.68 0.43
N VAL A 230 -18.94 5.94 0.80
CA VAL A 230 -18.99 5.27 2.11
C VAL A 230 -17.91 4.20 2.21
N VAL A 231 -17.79 3.32 1.21
CA VAL A 231 -16.75 2.26 1.20
C VAL A 231 -15.36 2.86 1.21
N ASN A 232 -15.10 3.83 0.35
CA ASN A 232 -13.79 4.47 0.26
C ASN A 232 -13.47 5.32 1.49
N GLY A 233 -14.46 6.00 2.07
CA GLY A 233 -14.32 6.77 3.30
C GLY A 233 -13.96 5.92 4.51
N ASP A 234 -14.61 4.77 4.68
CA ASP A 234 -14.25 3.81 5.73
C ASP A 234 -12.79 3.34 5.59
N ILE A 235 -12.36 3.02 4.35
CA ILE A 235 -10.98 2.59 4.07
C ILE A 235 -9.98 3.74 4.30
N PHE A 236 -10.35 4.96 3.92
CA PHE A 236 -9.54 6.16 4.18
C PHE A 236 -9.30 6.36 5.67
N VAL A 237 -10.36 6.40 6.48
CA VAL A 237 -10.24 6.59 7.94
C VAL A 237 -9.46 5.43 8.58
N ARG A 238 -9.70 4.18 8.14
CA ARG A 238 -8.87 3.04 8.55
C ARG A 238 -7.38 3.30 8.28
N THR A 239 -7.05 3.82 7.10
CA THR A 239 -5.66 4.08 6.72
C THR A 239 -5.02 5.14 7.60
N LEU A 240 -5.77 6.16 8.04
CA LEU A 240 -5.27 7.14 8.99
C LEU A 240 -4.84 6.51 10.33
N PHE A 241 -5.56 5.51 10.83
CA PHE A 241 -5.13 4.78 12.04
C PHE A 241 -3.82 4.01 11.82
N LEU A 242 -3.65 3.38 10.66
CA LEU A 242 -2.38 2.69 10.33
C LEU A 242 -1.21 3.68 10.24
N VAL A 243 -1.43 4.82 9.58
CA VAL A 243 -0.42 5.89 9.46
C VAL A 243 -0.06 6.44 10.83
N ALA A 244 -1.06 6.69 11.71
CA ALA A 244 -0.83 7.19 13.05
C ALA A 244 0.00 6.21 13.91
N VAL A 245 -0.29 4.91 13.85
CA VAL A 245 0.47 3.88 14.55
C VAL A 245 1.93 3.82 14.05
N ASN A 246 2.13 3.83 12.72
CA ASN A 246 3.47 3.80 12.13
C ASN A 246 4.28 5.06 12.46
N PHE A 247 3.63 6.22 12.39
CA PHE A 247 4.25 7.49 12.77
C PHE A 247 4.67 7.48 14.25
N MET A 248 3.79 7.04 15.14
CA MET A 248 4.09 6.96 16.57
C MET A 248 5.20 5.97 16.88
N PHE A 249 5.22 4.82 16.20
CA PHE A 249 6.31 3.83 16.32
C PHE A 249 7.67 4.44 15.98
N THR A 250 7.75 5.13 14.84
CA THR A 250 9.01 5.76 14.38
C THR A 250 9.40 6.94 15.27
N ALA A 251 8.46 7.82 15.61
CA ALA A 251 8.71 8.99 16.44
C ALA A 251 9.16 8.60 17.86
N THR A 252 8.60 7.52 18.41
CA THR A 252 9.01 6.99 19.71
C THR A 252 10.40 6.36 19.64
N GLY A 253 10.72 5.64 18.58
CA GLY A 253 12.08 5.13 18.35
C GLY A 253 13.12 6.26 18.31
N ALA A 254 12.80 7.36 17.63
CA ALA A 254 13.67 8.53 17.53
C ALA A 254 13.96 9.18 18.91
N LYS A 255 12.97 9.21 19.80
CA LYS A 255 13.13 9.76 21.15
C LYS A 255 14.04 8.91 22.07
N GLN A 256 14.25 7.64 21.75
CA GLN A 256 15.10 6.73 22.53
C GLN A 256 16.58 6.79 22.13
N GLY A 257 16.93 7.60 21.15
CA GLY A 257 18.30 7.79 20.67
C GLY A 257 18.58 7.13 19.32
N ALA A 258 19.72 7.51 18.73
CA ALA A 258 20.07 7.14 17.35
C ALA A 258 20.22 5.62 17.15
N VAL A 259 20.79 4.91 18.11
CA VAL A 259 20.99 3.44 18.02
C VAL A 259 19.65 2.72 18.01
N VAL A 260 18.73 3.07 18.92
CA VAL A 260 17.40 2.44 18.98
C VAL A 260 16.58 2.75 17.72
N LEU A 261 16.66 3.99 17.24
CA LEU A 261 16.00 4.36 15.98
C LEU A 261 16.54 3.52 14.80
N ALA A 262 17.87 3.39 14.70
CA ALA A 262 18.50 2.59 13.65
C ALA A 262 18.07 1.11 13.74
N VAL A 263 18.12 0.52 14.93
CA VAL A 263 17.65 -0.85 15.17
C VAL A 263 16.19 -1.01 14.75
N ASN A 264 15.30 -0.14 15.23
CA ASN A 264 13.87 -0.22 14.89
C ASN A 264 13.64 -0.07 13.38
N THR A 265 14.35 0.85 12.72
CA THR A 265 14.22 1.08 11.26
C THR A 265 14.64 -0.16 10.48
N LEU A 266 15.77 -0.78 10.83
CA LEU A 266 16.25 -1.98 10.15
C LEU A 266 15.35 -3.19 10.42
N MET A 267 14.93 -3.39 11.68
CA MET A 267 14.02 -4.48 12.03
C MET A 267 12.62 -4.30 11.43
N TYR A 268 12.16 -3.07 11.22
CA TYR A 268 10.90 -2.79 10.55
C TYR A 268 10.90 -3.25 9.08
N GLN A 269 12.07 -3.39 8.44
CA GLN A 269 12.17 -3.95 7.10
C GLN A 269 11.67 -5.40 7.03
N PHE A 270 11.86 -6.20 8.09
CA PHE A 270 11.31 -7.56 8.14
C PHE A 270 9.78 -7.55 8.08
N PHE A 271 9.14 -6.61 8.79
CA PHE A 271 7.70 -6.40 8.67
C PHE A 271 7.31 -5.99 7.25
N THR A 272 8.06 -5.09 6.64
CA THR A 272 7.80 -4.59 5.28
C THR A 272 7.90 -5.71 4.24
N PHE A 273 8.94 -6.54 4.30
CA PHE A 273 9.08 -7.69 3.41
C PHE A 273 7.95 -8.70 3.57
N PHE A 274 7.57 -9.01 4.80
CA PHE A 274 6.42 -9.88 5.07
C PHE A 274 5.13 -9.26 4.53
N SER A 275 4.91 -7.97 4.73
CA SER A 275 3.70 -7.28 4.28
C SER A 275 3.54 -7.30 2.76
N TYR A 276 4.61 -7.10 1.98
CA TYR A 276 4.55 -7.11 0.52
C TYR A 276 4.06 -8.45 -0.03
N VAL A 277 4.48 -9.56 0.57
CA VAL A 277 4.01 -10.89 0.16
C VAL A 277 2.58 -11.12 0.63
N MET A 278 2.25 -10.77 1.86
CA MET A 278 0.89 -10.92 2.39
C MET A 278 -0.13 -10.03 1.67
N ASP A 279 0.26 -8.83 1.23
CA ASP A 279 -0.59 -7.96 0.40
C ASP A 279 -0.91 -8.61 -0.95
N GLY A 280 0.00 -9.39 -1.53
CA GLY A 280 -0.31 -10.17 -2.73
C GLY A 280 -1.42 -11.20 -2.50
N PHE A 281 -1.44 -11.86 -1.34
CA PHE A 281 -2.53 -12.75 -0.95
C PHE A 281 -3.80 -11.99 -0.54
N ALA A 282 -3.67 -10.80 0.04
CA ALA A 282 -4.82 -9.92 0.27
C ALA A 282 -5.49 -9.53 -1.06
N TYR A 283 -4.73 -9.19 -2.11
CA TYR A 283 -5.28 -8.91 -3.44
C TYR A 283 -5.98 -10.13 -4.05
N ALA A 284 -5.46 -11.34 -3.81
CA ALA A 284 -6.18 -12.55 -4.18
C ALA A 284 -7.49 -12.70 -3.39
N GLY A 285 -7.49 -12.34 -2.11
CA GLY A 285 -8.70 -12.28 -1.27
C GLY A 285 -9.73 -11.27 -1.77
N GLU A 286 -9.29 -10.07 -2.17
CA GLU A 286 -10.14 -9.04 -2.78
C GLU A 286 -10.81 -9.56 -4.07
N ALA A 287 -10.01 -10.08 -4.96
CA ALA A 287 -10.45 -10.50 -6.28
C ALA A 287 -11.32 -11.77 -6.22
N VAL A 288 -10.78 -12.86 -5.65
CA VAL A 288 -11.46 -14.15 -5.63
C VAL A 288 -12.61 -14.15 -4.64
N GLY A 289 -12.42 -13.53 -3.46
CA GLY A 289 -13.46 -13.37 -2.45
C GLY A 289 -14.65 -12.59 -3.01
N GLY A 290 -14.40 -11.41 -3.59
CA GLY A 290 -15.44 -10.59 -4.19
C GLY A 290 -16.18 -11.27 -5.35
N LYS A 291 -15.45 -11.97 -6.22
CA LYS A 291 -16.02 -12.73 -7.34
C LYS A 291 -17.04 -13.79 -6.86
N TYR A 292 -16.62 -14.68 -5.96
CA TYR A 292 -17.52 -15.75 -5.52
C TYR A 292 -18.64 -15.25 -4.60
N TYR A 293 -18.37 -14.20 -3.83
CA TYR A 293 -19.40 -13.49 -3.08
C TYR A 293 -20.45 -12.87 -4.03
N GLY A 294 -19.99 -12.11 -5.03
CA GLY A 294 -20.88 -11.49 -6.02
C GLY A 294 -21.70 -12.50 -6.83
N ALA A 295 -21.11 -13.65 -7.16
CA ALA A 295 -21.79 -14.75 -7.86
C ALA A 295 -22.79 -15.54 -6.99
N GLY A 296 -22.89 -15.28 -5.69
CA GLY A 296 -23.72 -16.04 -4.77
C GLY A 296 -23.27 -17.50 -4.57
N LYS A 297 -22.02 -17.83 -4.90
CA LYS A 297 -21.48 -19.21 -4.83
C LYS A 297 -20.82 -19.46 -3.46
N GLU A 298 -21.65 -19.65 -2.43
CA GLU A 298 -21.20 -19.76 -1.04
C GLU A 298 -20.16 -20.86 -0.79
N ALA A 299 -20.40 -22.06 -1.27
CA ALA A 299 -19.49 -23.19 -1.06
C ALA A 299 -18.08 -22.90 -1.62
N MET A 300 -18.03 -22.28 -2.81
CA MET A 300 -16.77 -21.86 -3.42
C MET A 300 -16.12 -20.71 -2.64
N PHE A 301 -16.91 -19.74 -2.19
CA PHE A 301 -16.43 -18.64 -1.35
C PHE A 301 -15.79 -19.15 -0.07
N ARG A 302 -16.49 -19.99 0.71
CA ARG A 302 -15.96 -20.59 1.94
C ARG A 302 -14.69 -21.43 1.68
N SER A 303 -14.67 -22.17 0.58
CA SER A 303 -13.49 -22.93 0.19
C SER A 303 -12.29 -22.03 -0.10
N LYS A 304 -12.50 -20.91 -0.82
CA LYS A 304 -11.42 -19.96 -1.12
C LYS A 304 -10.91 -19.26 0.13
N VAL A 305 -11.78 -18.89 1.06
CA VAL A 305 -11.37 -18.35 2.37
C VAL A 305 -10.44 -19.34 3.09
N ARG A 306 -10.83 -20.63 3.16
CA ARG A 306 -9.99 -21.66 3.80
C ARG A 306 -8.64 -21.83 3.13
N HIS A 307 -8.59 -21.81 1.80
CA HIS A 307 -7.32 -21.92 1.06
C HIS A 307 -6.42 -20.68 1.25
N LEU A 308 -6.98 -19.48 1.31
CA LEU A 308 -6.22 -18.26 1.60
C LEU A 308 -5.58 -18.32 2.99
N PHE A 309 -6.32 -18.75 4.00
CA PHE A 309 -5.77 -18.96 5.35
C PHE A 309 -4.73 -20.09 5.38
N GLY A 310 -4.93 -21.16 4.61
CA GLY A 310 -3.93 -22.23 4.46
C GLY A 310 -2.61 -21.72 3.88
N TRP A 311 -2.66 -20.92 2.82
CA TRP A 311 -1.48 -20.24 2.26
C TRP A 311 -0.87 -19.26 3.25
N GLY A 312 -1.68 -18.46 3.94
CA GLY A 312 -1.22 -17.53 4.96
C GLY A 312 -0.47 -18.24 6.09
N LEU A 313 -1.00 -19.36 6.59
CA LEU A 313 -0.33 -20.15 7.63
C LEU A 313 0.99 -20.74 7.13
N LEU A 314 1.02 -21.29 5.91
CA LEU A 314 2.24 -21.77 5.30
C LEU A 314 3.31 -20.68 5.21
N LEU A 315 2.95 -19.50 4.72
CA LEU A 315 3.86 -18.36 4.62
C LEU A 315 4.30 -17.88 6.00
N CYS A 316 3.39 -17.84 6.97
CA CYS A 316 3.71 -17.48 8.35
C CYS A 316 4.83 -18.39 8.90
N LEU A 317 4.70 -19.70 8.74
CA LEU A 317 5.70 -20.67 9.18
C LEU A 317 7.02 -20.51 8.44
N LEU A 318 6.98 -20.36 7.11
CA LEU A 318 8.17 -20.17 6.28
C LEU A 318 8.92 -18.87 6.64
N TYR A 319 8.21 -17.75 6.80
CA TYR A 319 8.82 -16.49 7.18
C TYR A 319 9.40 -16.51 8.60
N THR A 320 8.68 -17.11 9.56
CA THR A 320 9.18 -17.23 10.93
C THR A 320 10.45 -18.08 10.95
N MET A 321 10.45 -19.24 10.26
CA MET A 321 11.65 -20.09 10.16
C MET A 321 12.80 -19.35 9.47
N PHE A 322 12.52 -18.63 8.39
CA PHE A 322 13.51 -17.82 7.67
C PHE A 322 14.09 -16.71 8.58
N TYR A 323 13.26 -16.02 9.35
CA TYR A 323 13.73 -14.97 10.25
C TYR A 323 14.53 -15.50 11.45
N ILE A 324 14.19 -16.69 11.96
CA ILE A 324 14.97 -17.34 13.03
C ILE A 324 16.36 -17.73 12.51
N VAL A 325 16.44 -18.32 11.31
CA VAL A 325 17.69 -18.85 10.76
C VAL A 325 18.56 -17.75 10.15
N CYS A 326 17.96 -16.84 9.39
CA CYS A 326 18.69 -15.87 8.57
C CYS A 326 18.66 -14.46 9.15
N GLY A 327 17.86 -14.17 10.19
CA GLY A 327 17.64 -12.81 10.69
C GLY A 327 18.93 -12.10 11.12
N GLY A 328 19.82 -12.79 11.79
CA GLY A 328 21.14 -12.23 12.16
C GLY A 328 22.00 -11.89 10.95
N GLY A 329 22.06 -12.77 9.95
CA GLY A 329 22.77 -12.51 8.69
C GLY A 329 22.17 -11.38 7.88
N ILE A 330 20.84 -11.24 7.88
CA ILE A 330 20.15 -10.12 7.23
C ILE A 330 20.52 -8.79 7.91
N MET A 331 20.59 -8.75 9.26
CA MET A 331 21.01 -7.54 9.97
C MET A 331 22.43 -7.12 9.61
N GLN A 332 23.35 -8.09 9.48
CA GLN A 332 24.73 -7.84 9.03
C GLN A 332 24.79 -7.35 7.57
N LEU A 333 23.85 -7.79 6.73
CA LEU A 333 23.76 -7.30 5.35
C LEU A 333 23.18 -5.86 5.27
N LEU A 334 22.31 -5.51 6.21
CA LEU A 334 21.63 -4.21 6.24
C LEU A 334 22.45 -3.12 6.94
N SER A 335 23.43 -3.46 7.77
CA SER A 335 24.24 -2.50 8.49
C SER A 335 25.64 -3.06 8.79
N ASP A 336 26.66 -2.19 8.66
CA ASP A 336 28.05 -2.46 9.05
C ASP A 336 28.34 -2.00 10.50
N ASP A 337 27.38 -1.33 11.17
CA ASP A 337 27.54 -0.82 12.52
C ASP A 337 27.39 -1.95 13.56
N ALA A 338 28.52 -2.33 14.17
CA ALA A 338 28.57 -3.39 15.17
C ALA A 338 27.69 -3.11 16.41
N ILE A 339 27.51 -1.84 16.79
CA ILE A 339 26.68 -1.44 17.92
C ILE A 339 25.21 -1.67 17.60
N VAL A 340 24.77 -1.29 16.40
CA VAL A 340 23.41 -1.50 15.93
C VAL A 340 23.11 -2.99 15.78
N ILE A 341 24.03 -3.77 15.21
CA ILE A 341 23.88 -5.23 15.05
C ILE A 341 23.76 -5.90 16.43
N ALA A 342 24.64 -5.58 17.37
CA ALA A 342 24.60 -6.14 18.72
C ALA A 342 23.30 -5.77 19.46
N ALA A 343 22.87 -4.51 19.36
CA ALA A 343 21.62 -4.05 19.97
C ALA A 343 20.38 -4.72 19.35
N SER A 344 20.40 -5.01 18.05
CA SER A 344 19.28 -5.67 17.37
C SER A 344 19.00 -7.08 17.88
N ALA A 345 20.04 -7.81 18.34
CA ALA A 345 19.88 -9.16 18.87
C ALA A 345 18.92 -9.21 20.07
N THR A 346 18.86 -8.15 20.87
CA THR A 346 17.97 -8.03 22.02
C THR A 346 16.48 -8.00 21.62
N TYR A 347 16.18 -7.48 20.42
CA TYR A 347 14.81 -7.30 19.97
C TYR A 347 14.39 -8.31 18.90
N MET A 348 15.31 -9.17 18.40
CA MET A 348 15.05 -10.06 17.27
C MET A 348 13.89 -11.03 17.50
N SER A 349 13.62 -11.41 18.75
CA SER A 349 12.46 -12.25 19.11
C SER A 349 11.11 -11.64 18.71
N TRP A 350 11.00 -10.31 18.70
CA TRP A 350 9.79 -9.62 18.23
C TRP A 350 9.57 -9.79 16.73
N VAL A 351 10.66 -9.80 15.95
CA VAL A 351 10.60 -10.02 14.50
C VAL A 351 10.06 -11.41 14.17
N TRP A 352 10.42 -12.43 14.92
CA TRP A 352 9.93 -13.79 14.72
C TRP A 352 8.42 -13.93 14.91
N LEU A 353 7.82 -13.06 15.72
CA LEU A 353 6.39 -13.05 16.00
C LEU A 353 5.57 -12.25 14.97
N ILE A 354 6.20 -11.41 14.14
CA ILE A 354 5.52 -10.58 13.15
C ILE A 354 4.59 -11.40 12.23
N PRO A 355 5.05 -12.54 11.63
CA PRO A 355 4.21 -13.29 10.73
C PRO A 355 2.95 -13.83 11.41
N PHE A 356 3.05 -14.32 12.65
CA PHE A 356 1.91 -14.82 13.43
C PHE A 356 0.93 -13.70 13.78
N ALA A 357 1.43 -12.57 14.22
CA ALA A 357 0.59 -11.43 14.60
C ALA A 357 -0.13 -10.82 13.38
N GLY A 358 0.55 -10.76 12.22
CA GLY A 358 0.05 -10.05 11.03
C GLY A 358 -0.79 -10.89 10.09
N MET A 359 -0.53 -12.18 9.94
CA MET A 359 -1.11 -13.05 8.91
C MET A 359 -2.64 -12.90 8.77
N ALA A 360 -3.36 -13.03 9.87
CA ALA A 360 -4.82 -12.97 9.87
C ALA A 360 -5.32 -11.59 9.43
N ALA A 361 -4.68 -10.51 9.87
CA ALA A 361 -5.07 -9.14 9.53
C ALA A 361 -4.96 -8.87 8.02
N PHE A 362 -3.88 -9.31 7.36
CA PHE A 362 -3.70 -9.13 5.92
C PHE A 362 -4.73 -9.91 5.09
N ILE A 363 -4.97 -11.17 5.44
CA ILE A 363 -5.93 -12.01 4.70
C ILE A 363 -7.35 -11.48 4.87
N TRP A 364 -7.73 -11.13 6.10
CA TRP A 364 -9.04 -10.55 6.35
C TRP A 364 -9.21 -9.21 5.65
N ASP A 365 -8.21 -8.34 5.62
CA ASP A 365 -8.28 -7.07 4.89
C ASP A 365 -8.69 -7.31 3.44
N GLY A 366 -8.03 -8.24 2.75
CA GLY A 366 -8.40 -8.59 1.38
C GLY A 366 -9.84 -9.10 1.25
N LEU A 367 -10.25 -10.02 2.12
CA LEU A 367 -11.60 -10.59 2.08
C LEU A 367 -12.67 -9.55 2.40
N TYR A 368 -12.45 -8.68 3.39
CA TYR A 368 -13.36 -7.61 3.75
C TYR A 368 -13.52 -6.57 2.64
N ILE A 369 -12.44 -6.26 1.94
CA ILE A 369 -12.50 -5.41 0.73
C ILE A 369 -13.30 -6.12 -0.36
N GLY A 370 -13.01 -7.39 -0.64
CA GLY A 370 -13.70 -8.18 -1.66
C GLY A 370 -15.22 -8.21 -1.45
N ILE A 371 -15.69 -8.37 -0.23
CA ILE A 371 -17.12 -8.30 0.09
C ILE A 371 -17.63 -6.89 0.40
N THR A 372 -16.80 -5.85 0.26
CA THR A 372 -17.12 -4.44 0.62
C THR A 372 -17.66 -4.28 2.05
N ALA A 373 -17.08 -4.99 3.01
CA ALA A 373 -17.40 -4.87 4.44
C ALA A 373 -16.46 -3.85 5.13
N SER A 374 -16.24 -2.70 4.50
CA SER A 374 -15.29 -1.65 4.89
C SER A 374 -15.45 -1.19 6.35
N ARG A 375 -16.69 -1.12 6.84
CA ARG A 375 -16.96 -0.74 8.21
C ARG A 375 -16.37 -1.72 9.25
N GLY A 376 -16.33 -3.02 8.93
CA GLY A 376 -15.69 -4.02 9.78
C GLY A 376 -14.18 -3.82 9.87
N MET A 377 -13.54 -3.46 8.75
CA MET A 377 -12.11 -3.11 8.71
C MET A 377 -11.82 -1.84 9.52
N LEU A 378 -12.66 -0.81 9.39
CA LEU A 378 -12.53 0.43 10.15
C LEU A 378 -12.59 0.18 11.66
N ILE A 379 -13.61 -0.55 12.12
CA ILE A 379 -13.79 -0.88 13.53
C ILE A 379 -12.61 -1.68 14.07
N SER A 380 -12.15 -2.71 13.34
CA SER A 380 -11.01 -3.53 13.77
C SER A 380 -9.72 -2.71 13.89
N SER A 381 -9.50 -1.79 12.96
CA SER A 381 -8.32 -0.92 12.98
C SER A 381 -8.39 0.14 14.09
N LEU A 382 -9.58 0.69 14.36
CA LEU A 382 -9.79 1.58 15.50
C LEU A 382 -9.50 0.88 16.83
N VAL A 383 -10.09 -0.31 17.05
CA VAL A 383 -9.86 -1.08 18.28
C VAL A 383 -8.38 -1.42 18.44
N ALA A 384 -7.74 -1.86 17.36
CA ALA A 384 -6.32 -2.19 17.38
C ALA A 384 -5.44 -0.97 17.68
N ALA A 385 -5.77 0.20 17.09
CA ALA A 385 -5.05 1.45 17.38
C ALA A 385 -5.23 1.88 18.84
N VAL A 386 -6.43 1.78 19.39
CA VAL A 386 -6.67 2.04 20.82
C VAL A 386 -5.81 1.12 21.69
N VAL A 387 -5.76 -0.18 21.38
CA VAL A 387 -4.90 -1.13 22.11
C VAL A 387 -3.43 -0.76 21.99
N PHE A 388 -2.96 -0.39 20.80
CA PHE A 388 -1.58 0.08 20.59
C PHE A 388 -1.24 1.26 21.52
N PHE A 389 -2.06 2.31 21.52
CA PHE A 389 -1.81 3.48 22.35
C PHE A 389 -1.93 3.19 23.85
N LEU A 390 -2.86 2.35 24.27
CA LEU A 390 -2.97 1.94 25.68
C LEU A 390 -1.74 1.16 26.13
N VAL A 391 -1.29 0.17 25.37
CA VAL A 391 -0.08 -0.60 25.69
C VAL A 391 1.16 0.28 25.69
N TYR A 392 1.26 1.19 24.70
CA TYR A 392 2.32 2.18 24.67
C TYR A 392 2.34 3.05 25.92
N LEU A 393 1.23 3.68 26.27
CA LEU A 393 1.15 4.58 27.42
C LEU A 393 1.39 3.87 28.77
N CYS A 394 0.89 2.63 28.92
CA CYS A 394 1.02 1.92 30.19
C CYS A 394 2.39 1.23 30.38
N LEU A 395 2.96 0.65 29.32
CA LEU A 395 4.14 -0.18 29.46
C LEU A 395 5.43 0.48 29.01
N PHE A 396 5.38 1.48 28.14
CA PHE A 396 6.57 2.14 27.63
C PHE A 396 7.45 2.75 28.74
N PRO A 397 6.91 3.38 29.80
CA PRO A 397 7.74 3.93 30.88
C PRO A 397 8.59 2.88 31.61
N SER A 398 8.12 1.62 31.67
CA SER A 398 8.81 0.54 32.37
C SER A 398 9.63 -0.38 31.45
N TRP A 399 9.18 -0.62 30.21
CA TRP A 399 9.78 -1.59 29.29
C TRP A 399 10.45 -0.95 28.07
N GLY A 400 10.36 0.37 27.90
CA GLY A 400 10.98 1.10 26.81
C GLY A 400 10.66 0.52 25.44
N ASN A 401 11.67 0.24 24.63
CA ASN A 401 11.52 -0.25 23.26
C ASN A 401 10.82 -1.63 23.14
N HIS A 402 10.91 -2.49 24.15
CA HIS A 402 10.17 -3.76 24.18
C HIS A 402 8.65 -3.53 24.19
N ALA A 403 8.18 -2.53 24.95
CA ALA A 403 6.77 -2.16 24.97
C ALA A 403 6.29 -1.63 23.61
N LEU A 404 7.15 -0.91 22.90
CA LEU A 404 6.85 -0.38 21.57
C LEU A 404 6.65 -1.52 20.54
N TRP A 405 7.54 -2.51 20.56
CA TRP A 405 7.41 -3.71 19.72
C TRP A 405 6.18 -4.55 20.09
N LEU A 406 5.93 -4.74 21.39
CA LEU A 406 4.74 -5.42 21.87
C LEU A 406 3.46 -4.69 21.39
N ALA A 407 3.42 -3.38 21.51
CA ALA A 407 2.27 -2.58 21.04
C ALA A 407 2.03 -2.77 19.54
N LEU A 408 3.08 -2.77 18.72
CA LEU A 408 2.97 -3.00 17.26
C LEU A 408 2.46 -4.41 16.94
N LEU A 409 2.97 -5.44 17.61
CA LEU A 409 2.50 -6.81 17.41
C LEU A 409 1.06 -6.99 17.87
N LEU A 410 0.67 -6.40 19.00
CA LEU A 410 -0.71 -6.40 19.45
C LEU A 410 -1.63 -5.64 18.50
N PHE A 411 -1.18 -4.53 17.92
CA PHE A 411 -1.95 -3.84 16.88
C PHE A 411 -2.28 -4.77 15.71
N LEU A 412 -1.31 -5.53 15.20
CA LEU A 412 -1.52 -6.49 14.12
C LEU A 412 -2.44 -7.65 14.55
N PHE A 413 -2.17 -8.23 15.71
CA PHE A 413 -2.91 -9.37 16.23
C PHE A 413 -4.37 -9.04 16.55
N VAL A 414 -4.62 -7.94 17.26
CA VAL A 414 -5.97 -7.50 17.64
C VAL A 414 -6.79 -7.17 16.40
N ARG A 415 -6.18 -6.54 15.37
CA ARG A 415 -6.85 -6.26 14.11
C ARG A 415 -7.36 -7.55 13.47
N GLY A 416 -6.52 -8.57 13.33
CA GLY A 416 -6.91 -9.87 12.78
C GLY A 416 -7.93 -10.61 13.65
N THR A 417 -7.81 -10.53 14.97
CA THR A 417 -8.74 -11.17 15.91
C THR A 417 -10.13 -10.54 15.85
N VAL A 418 -10.22 -9.21 15.90
CA VAL A 418 -11.51 -8.49 15.81
C VAL A 418 -12.19 -8.78 14.47
N GLN A 419 -11.45 -8.79 13.37
CA GLN A 419 -11.98 -9.17 12.04
C GLN A 419 -12.51 -10.61 12.06
N THR A 420 -11.78 -11.56 12.65
CA THR A 420 -12.22 -12.95 12.78
C THR A 420 -13.53 -13.09 13.58
N LEU A 421 -13.64 -12.38 14.70
CA LEU A 421 -14.84 -12.38 15.53
C LEU A 421 -16.04 -11.76 14.82
N MET A 422 -15.83 -10.65 14.11
CA MET A 422 -16.88 -9.97 13.36
C MET A 422 -17.32 -10.74 12.11
N TRP A 423 -16.44 -11.57 11.54
CA TRP A 423 -16.67 -12.29 10.29
C TRP A 423 -17.97 -13.10 10.29
N ARG A 424 -18.19 -13.90 11.34
CA ARG A 424 -19.40 -14.74 11.47
C ARG A 424 -20.68 -13.91 11.44
N LYS A 425 -20.67 -12.76 12.13
CA LYS A 425 -21.83 -11.84 12.18
C LYS A 425 -22.07 -11.21 10.81
N ILE A 426 -21.00 -10.76 10.14
CA ILE A 426 -21.09 -10.10 8.82
C ILE A 426 -21.60 -11.07 7.76
N ILE A 427 -21.10 -12.30 7.73
CA ILE A 427 -21.52 -13.30 6.76
C ILE A 427 -23.00 -13.69 6.97
N ARG A 428 -23.44 -13.87 8.21
CA ARG A 428 -24.85 -14.14 8.54
C ARG A 428 -25.78 -12.99 8.13
N SER A 429 -25.41 -11.76 8.43
CA SER A 429 -26.22 -10.58 8.07
C SER A 429 -26.33 -10.36 6.55
N ARG A 430 -25.46 -10.98 5.76
CA ARG A 430 -25.44 -10.91 4.30
C ARG A 430 -26.02 -12.15 3.61
N GLY A 431 -26.65 -13.04 4.36
CA GLY A 431 -27.33 -14.24 3.83
C GLY A 431 -26.41 -15.33 3.32
N ILE A 432 -25.16 -15.40 3.80
CA ILE A 432 -24.16 -16.42 3.47
C ILE A 432 -23.94 -17.27 4.72
N ALA A 433 -25.00 -17.86 5.25
CA ALA A 433 -24.91 -18.64 6.48
C ALA A 433 -24.60 -20.12 6.25
#